data_619d0338a4a2b160837f6c8e8a361e4f
#
_entry.id   619d0338a4a2b160837f6c8e8a361e4f
#
_cell.length_a   1.000
_cell.length_b   1.000
_cell.length_c   1.000
_cell.angle_alpha   90.00
_cell.angle_beta   90.00
_cell.angle_gamma   90.00
#
_symmetry.space_group_name_H-M   'P 1'
#
loop_
_entity.id
_entity.type
_entity.pdbx_description
1 polymer ?
#
loop_
_entity_poly.entity_id
_entity_poly.type
_entity_poly.pdbx_seq_one_letter_code
_entity_poly.pdbx_strand_id
1 'polypeptide(L)'
;MESRLFPLCALVLGAAPSLTVAQTLTKCSVGQAVVDREGKSGLIVSADSNLCQVKYPDGQVYGWIYWNLRPDVALGEAGAPAQSGKSLDPAPTAPVPLPTTLRPGPSTHTLVYRAGPLGHVVLTASVNGAPVRFLVDTGASTVALSAADARAVGVNPSALVFDRTTTTANGLVRVAPIILREIRIEQLSIENVPAVVDANLNGSLLGMSFLTRLKSFEMREGALTFSW
;
A
#
# COMPACT_ATOMS: atom_id res chain seq x y z
N MET A 1 -23.12 73.02 6.81
CA MET A 1 -22.92 72.25 5.56
C MET A 1 -21.62 71.50 5.72
N GLU A 2 -21.71 70.30 6.28
CA GLU A 2 -20.56 69.43 6.45
C GLU A 2 -20.91 68.05 5.88
N SER A 3 -20.25 67.74 4.74
CA SER A 3 -20.36 66.48 4.04
C SER A 3 -19.52 65.44 4.78
N ARG A 4 -20.17 64.40 5.35
CA ARG A 4 -19.48 63.25 5.91
C ARG A 4 -19.31 62.18 4.83
N LEU A 5 -18.05 61.98 4.43
CA LEU A 5 -17.62 60.85 3.61
C LEU A 5 -17.68 59.56 4.47
N PHE A 6 -18.37 58.52 3.99
CA PHE A 6 -18.29 57.14 4.53
C PHE A 6 -17.14 56.41 3.84
N PRO A 7 -16.29 55.69 4.57
CA PRO A 7 -15.29 54.83 3.95
C PRO A 7 -15.92 53.52 3.45
N LEU A 8 -15.61 53.18 2.21
CA LEU A 8 -15.91 51.89 1.58
C LEU A 8 -15.23 50.75 2.33
N CYS A 9 -16.01 49.86 2.91
CA CYS A 9 -15.52 48.63 3.52
C CYS A 9 -15.20 47.64 2.39
N ALA A 10 -13.92 47.41 2.09
CA ALA A 10 -13.47 46.39 1.15
C ALA A 10 -13.72 44.98 1.73
N LEU A 11 -14.63 44.24 1.12
CA LEU A 11 -14.90 42.86 1.41
C LEU A 11 -13.72 42.02 0.93
N VAL A 12 -12.85 41.58 1.86
CA VAL A 12 -11.83 40.59 1.58
C VAL A 12 -12.51 39.22 1.45
N LEU A 13 -12.70 38.76 0.22
CA LEU A 13 -13.07 37.34 -0.02
C LEU A 13 -11.90 36.45 0.42
N GLY A 14 -12.04 35.85 1.59
CA GLY A 14 -11.15 34.81 2.03
C GLY A 14 -11.30 33.60 1.12
N ALA A 15 -10.24 33.27 0.38
CA ALA A 15 -10.15 32.01 -0.35
C ALA A 15 -10.18 30.88 0.66
N ALA A 16 -11.20 30.00 0.58
CA ALA A 16 -11.25 28.78 1.35
C ALA A 16 -10.07 27.88 0.99
N PRO A 17 -9.40 27.23 1.95
CA PRO A 17 -8.33 26.29 1.64
C PRO A 17 -8.92 25.12 0.86
N SER A 18 -8.46 24.93 -0.38
CA SER A 18 -8.76 23.75 -1.18
C SER A 18 -8.28 22.52 -0.42
N LEU A 19 -9.18 21.63 -0.07
CA LEU A 19 -8.86 20.30 0.49
C LEU A 19 -8.07 19.52 -0.56
N THR A 20 -6.75 19.55 -0.45
CA THR A 20 -5.86 18.76 -1.31
C THR A 20 -6.08 17.28 -0.96
N VAL A 21 -6.73 16.57 -1.86
CA VAL A 21 -6.82 15.10 -1.78
C VAL A 21 -5.39 14.57 -1.75
N ALA A 22 -5.02 13.87 -0.69
CA ALA A 22 -3.70 13.28 -0.53
C ALA A 22 -3.49 12.23 -1.63
N GLN A 23 -2.75 12.61 -2.67
CA GLN A 23 -2.41 11.70 -3.76
C GLN A 23 -1.34 10.72 -3.27
N THR A 24 -1.63 9.43 -3.38
CA THR A 24 -0.65 8.37 -3.17
C THR A 24 0.22 8.22 -4.42
N LEU A 25 1.50 7.94 -4.23
CA LEU A 25 2.40 7.60 -5.34
C LEU A 25 1.91 6.34 -6.06
N THR A 26 2.03 6.33 -7.37
CA THR A 26 1.73 5.14 -8.20
C THR A 26 2.99 4.34 -8.54
N LYS A 27 4.16 4.96 -8.43
CA LYS A 27 5.47 4.34 -8.64
C LYS A 27 6.58 5.18 -8.00
N CYS A 28 7.76 4.58 -7.77
CA CYS A 28 8.98 5.31 -7.42
C CYS A 28 9.59 5.99 -8.65
N SER A 29 10.03 7.23 -8.49
CA SER A 29 10.84 7.94 -9.49
C SER A 29 12.04 8.58 -8.79
N VAL A 30 13.25 8.25 -9.23
CA VAL A 30 14.48 8.83 -8.66
C VAL A 30 14.46 10.35 -8.85
N GLY A 31 14.83 11.09 -7.81
CA GLY A 31 14.78 12.55 -7.80
C GLY A 31 13.42 13.12 -7.35
N GLN A 32 12.40 12.30 -7.13
CA GLN A 32 11.10 12.75 -6.65
C GLN A 32 11.13 13.03 -5.15
N ALA A 33 10.66 14.21 -4.75
CA ALA A 33 10.43 14.56 -3.36
C ALA A 33 9.15 13.88 -2.84
N VAL A 34 9.23 13.31 -1.66
CA VAL A 34 8.15 12.52 -1.06
C VAL A 34 8.04 12.80 0.44
N VAL A 35 6.85 12.56 0.97
CA VAL A 35 6.55 12.59 2.40
C VAL A 35 6.15 11.18 2.82
N ASP A 36 6.74 10.66 3.87
CA ASP A 36 6.37 9.37 4.46
C ASP A 36 5.10 9.44 5.31
N ARG A 37 4.71 8.29 5.89
CA ARG A 37 3.52 8.20 6.77
C ARG A 37 3.64 9.03 8.05
N GLU A 38 4.87 9.31 8.49
CA GLU A 38 5.15 10.10 9.69
C GLU A 38 5.20 11.60 9.39
N GLY A 39 5.05 11.98 8.11
CA GLY A 39 5.10 13.38 7.67
C GLY A 39 6.51 13.90 7.43
N LYS A 40 7.53 13.02 7.38
CA LYS A 40 8.93 13.42 7.15
C LYS A 40 9.21 13.46 5.66
N SER A 41 9.74 14.59 5.18
CA SER A 41 10.11 14.79 3.76
C SER A 41 11.46 14.18 3.45
N GLY A 42 11.57 13.58 2.26
CA GLY A 42 12.79 12.99 1.75
C GLY A 42 12.82 12.95 0.22
N LEU A 43 13.96 12.54 -0.34
CA LEU A 43 14.18 12.44 -1.78
C LEU A 43 14.39 10.99 -2.19
N ILE A 44 13.70 10.50 -3.21
CA ILE A 44 13.95 9.17 -3.76
C ILE A 44 15.31 9.15 -4.45
N VAL A 45 16.24 8.38 -3.92
CA VAL A 45 17.63 8.24 -4.46
C VAL A 45 17.84 6.96 -5.26
N SER A 46 16.98 5.96 -5.04
CA SER A 46 16.97 4.72 -5.82
C SER A 46 15.55 4.19 -5.88
N ALA A 47 15.20 3.54 -6.98
CA ALA A 47 13.90 2.96 -7.22
C ALA A 47 14.08 1.55 -7.79
N ASP A 48 13.54 0.56 -7.11
CA ASP A 48 13.46 -0.81 -7.57
C ASP A 48 12.03 -1.29 -7.42
N SER A 49 11.45 -1.77 -8.51
CA SER A 49 10.09 -2.32 -8.58
C SER A 49 9.03 -1.58 -7.74
N ASN A 50 8.90 -1.92 -6.47
CA ASN A 50 7.96 -1.30 -5.51
C ASN A 50 8.67 -0.59 -4.36
N LEU A 51 9.99 -0.68 -4.29
CA LEU A 51 10.78 -0.13 -3.20
C LEU A 51 11.43 1.18 -3.63
N CYS A 52 11.07 2.27 -2.96
CA CYS A 52 11.72 3.56 -3.09
C CYS A 52 12.76 3.70 -1.98
N GLN A 53 14.03 3.86 -2.31
CA GLN A 53 15.01 4.28 -1.33
C GLN A 53 14.96 5.80 -1.16
N VAL A 54 14.55 6.24 0.01
CA VAL A 54 14.35 7.66 0.33
C VAL A 54 15.47 8.12 1.23
N LYS A 55 16.21 9.13 0.78
CA LYS A 55 17.21 9.81 1.58
C LYS A 55 16.57 11.00 2.28
N TYR A 56 16.78 11.07 3.58
CA TYR A 56 16.28 12.13 4.44
C TYR A 56 17.34 13.21 4.67
N PRO A 57 16.95 14.40 5.18
CA PRO A 57 17.87 15.51 5.46
C PRO A 57 18.98 15.17 6.47
N ASP A 58 18.74 14.18 7.35
CA ASP A 58 19.72 13.65 8.30
C ASP A 58 20.78 12.74 7.66
N GLY A 59 20.72 12.54 6.33
CA GLY A 59 21.60 11.70 5.56
C GLY A 59 21.25 10.21 5.56
N GLN A 60 20.29 9.78 6.37
CA GLN A 60 19.82 8.40 6.43
C GLN A 60 19.05 8.03 5.16
N VAL A 61 19.17 6.77 4.75
CA VAL A 61 18.43 6.21 3.60
C VAL A 61 17.59 5.05 4.09
N TYR A 62 16.28 5.13 3.83
CA TYR A 62 15.34 4.06 4.18
C TYR A 62 14.60 3.58 2.94
N GLY A 63 14.32 2.26 2.91
CA GLY A 63 13.49 1.65 1.88
C GLY A 63 12.01 1.82 2.22
N TRP A 64 11.23 2.38 1.30
CA TRP A 64 9.79 2.55 1.42
C TRP A 64 9.07 1.89 0.27
N ILE A 65 7.97 1.19 0.55
CA ILE A 65 7.06 0.75 -0.49
C ILE A 65 6.30 1.99 -1.00
N TYR A 66 6.25 2.21 -2.32
CA TYR A 66 5.81 3.47 -2.94
C TYR A 66 4.45 4.00 -2.46
N TRP A 67 3.49 3.12 -2.14
CA TRP A 67 2.17 3.56 -1.67
C TRP A 67 2.15 4.08 -0.22
N ASN A 68 3.24 3.93 0.51
CA ASN A 68 3.41 4.54 1.83
C ASN A 68 4.01 5.94 1.75
N LEU A 69 4.28 6.40 0.54
CA LEU A 69 4.81 7.71 0.24
C LEU A 69 3.75 8.58 -0.45
N ARG A 70 3.81 9.87 -0.22
CA ARG A 70 3.03 10.88 -0.93
C ARG A 70 3.99 11.83 -1.64
N PRO A 71 3.62 12.41 -2.79
CA PRO A 71 4.42 13.48 -3.40
C PRO A 71 4.56 14.63 -2.40
N ASP A 72 5.77 15.14 -2.22
CA ASP A 72 5.99 16.38 -1.47
C ASP A 72 5.79 17.56 -2.42
N VAL A 73 4.57 18.10 -2.42
CA VAL A 73 4.21 19.24 -3.27
C VAL A 73 4.89 20.54 -2.85
N ALA A 74 5.45 20.60 -1.65
CA ALA A 74 6.17 21.78 -1.16
C ALA A 74 7.60 21.88 -1.74
N LEU A 75 8.18 20.77 -2.20
CA LEU A 75 9.53 20.68 -2.78
C LEU A 75 9.52 20.40 -4.30
N GLY A 76 8.35 20.26 -4.92
CA GLY A 76 8.15 19.61 -6.22
C GLY A 76 8.04 20.53 -7.44
N GLU A 77 8.75 21.65 -7.53
CA GLU A 77 8.90 22.39 -8.82
C GLU A 77 10.36 22.44 -9.28
N ALA A 78 10.93 21.29 -9.60
CA ALA A 78 12.15 21.21 -10.38
C ALA A 78 12.11 19.98 -11.31
N GLY A 79 11.55 20.19 -12.51
CA GLY A 79 11.93 19.49 -13.74
C GLY A 79 11.50 18.04 -13.90
N ALA A 80 10.32 17.79 -14.48
CA ALA A 80 10.03 16.54 -15.17
C ALA A 80 10.18 16.73 -16.68
N PRO A 81 10.95 15.91 -17.41
CA PRO A 81 10.88 15.88 -18.87
C PRO A 81 9.63 15.09 -19.29
N ALA A 82 8.78 15.75 -20.07
CA ALA A 82 7.65 15.13 -20.75
C ALA A 82 8.17 14.10 -21.77
N GLN A 83 7.74 12.84 -21.65
CA GLN A 83 7.88 11.89 -22.72
C GLN A 83 6.50 11.55 -23.30
N SER A 84 6.31 12.00 -24.53
CA SER A 84 5.18 11.66 -25.37
C SER A 84 5.25 10.18 -25.79
N GLY A 85 4.32 9.36 -25.32
CA GLY A 85 4.12 7.98 -25.72
C GLY A 85 2.99 7.87 -26.73
N LYS A 86 3.33 7.41 -27.90
CA LYS A 86 2.48 7.16 -29.07
C LYS A 86 1.44 6.09 -28.80
N SER A 87 0.18 6.40 -29.02
CA SER A 87 -0.94 5.48 -29.00
C SER A 87 -0.83 4.48 -30.15
N LEU A 88 -0.98 3.19 -29.86
CA LEU A 88 -1.21 2.13 -30.84
C LEU A 88 -2.61 1.57 -30.58
N ASP A 89 -3.49 1.68 -31.55
CA ASP A 89 -4.84 1.14 -31.53
C ASP A 89 -4.82 -0.39 -31.57
N PRO A 90 -5.68 -1.08 -30.83
CA PRO A 90 -5.83 -2.53 -30.94
C PRO A 90 -6.82 -2.90 -32.06
N ALA A 91 -6.41 -3.86 -32.89
CA ALA A 91 -7.23 -4.48 -33.94
C ALA A 91 -8.40 -5.30 -33.35
N PRO A 92 -9.52 -5.45 -34.09
CA PRO A 92 -10.69 -6.14 -33.58
C PRO A 92 -10.50 -7.67 -33.56
N THR A 93 -10.70 -8.27 -32.40
CA THR A 93 -10.67 -9.74 -32.23
C THR A 93 -12.07 -10.32 -32.38
N ALA A 94 -12.21 -11.33 -33.24
CA ALA A 94 -13.42 -12.08 -33.48
C ALA A 94 -13.93 -12.86 -32.26
N PRO A 95 -15.23 -13.17 -32.13
CA PRO A 95 -15.79 -13.83 -30.97
C PRO A 95 -15.39 -15.31 -30.90
N VAL A 96 -14.82 -15.72 -29.77
CA VAL A 96 -14.53 -17.12 -29.46
C VAL A 96 -15.80 -17.77 -28.88
N PRO A 97 -16.21 -18.98 -29.30
CA PRO A 97 -17.41 -19.64 -28.77
C PRO A 97 -17.25 -20.08 -27.35
N LEU A 98 -18.27 -19.80 -26.52
CA LEU A 98 -18.39 -20.21 -25.13
C LEU A 98 -18.42 -21.75 -25.00
N PRO A 99 -17.65 -22.35 -24.10
CA PRO A 99 -17.83 -23.73 -23.75
C PRO A 99 -19.05 -23.93 -22.82
N THR A 100 -19.79 -24.95 -23.14
CA THR A 100 -21.00 -25.52 -22.56
C THR A 100 -20.89 -25.74 -21.04
N THR A 101 -21.96 -25.35 -20.35
CA THR A 101 -22.44 -25.72 -19.01
C THR A 101 -21.56 -26.64 -18.17
N LEU A 102 -20.87 -26.06 -17.21
CA LEU A 102 -20.33 -26.76 -16.05
C LEU A 102 -21.42 -26.93 -14.98
N ARG A 103 -21.59 -28.21 -14.57
CA ARG A 103 -22.39 -28.66 -13.44
C ARG A 103 -21.99 -27.86 -12.19
N PRO A 104 -22.93 -27.39 -11.32
CA PRO A 104 -22.54 -26.71 -10.08
C PRO A 104 -21.76 -27.69 -9.19
N GLY A 105 -20.47 -27.50 -9.09
CA GLY A 105 -19.64 -28.08 -8.03
C GLY A 105 -19.94 -27.42 -6.68
N PRO A 106 -19.44 -27.95 -5.56
CA PRO A 106 -19.62 -27.33 -4.26
C PRO A 106 -19.21 -25.85 -4.36
N SER A 107 -20.07 -24.97 -3.87
CA SER A 107 -19.91 -23.52 -3.94
C SER A 107 -18.56 -23.10 -3.35
N THR A 108 -17.60 -22.88 -4.20
CA THR A 108 -16.29 -22.33 -3.82
C THR A 108 -16.42 -20.81 -3.91
N HIS A 109 -16.27 -20.15 -2.78
CA HIS A 109 -16.20 -18.69 -2.76
C HIS A 109 -14.85 -18.26 -3.31
N THR A 110 -14.86 -17.23 -4.15
CA THR A 110 -13.64 -16.70 -4.77
C THR A 110 -13.59 -15.18 -4.70
N LEU A 111 -12.37 -14.67 -4.51
CA LEU A 111 -12.04 -13.25 -4.65
C LEU A 111 -10.91 -13.12 -5.65
N VAL A 112 -10.99 -12.14 -6.55
CA VAL A 112 -10.00 -11.92 -7.60
C VAL A 112 -9.43 -10.51 -7.48
N TYR A 113 -8.12 -10.40 -7.38
CA TYR A 113 -7.38 -9.15 -7.32
C TYR A 113 -6.42 -9.04 -8.50
N ARG A 114 -6.46 -7.94 -9.23
CA ARG A 114 -5.49 -7.70 -10.31
C ARG A 114 -4.16 -7.23 -9.75
N ALA A 115 -3.09 -7.77 -10.31
CA ALA A 115 -1.75 -7.28 -10.04
C ALA A 115 -1.58 -5.86 -10.61
N GLY A 116 -0.84 -5.04 -9.90
CA GLY A 116 -0.39 -3.74 -10.39
C GLY A 116 0.64 -3.87 -11.51
N PRO A 117 1.13 -2.75 -12.06
CA PRO A 117 2.05 -2.72 -13.20
C PRO A 117 3.33 -3.54 -13.03
N LEU A 118 3.72 -3.83 -11.78
CA LEU A 118 4.93 -4.56 -11.41
C LEU A 118 4.65 -6.02 -11.00
N GLY A 119 3.46 -6.54 -11.29
CA GLY A 119 3.09 -7.92 -11.00
C GLY A 119 2.71 -8.20 -9.54
N HIS A 120 2.72 -7.19 -8.68
CA HIS A 120 2.37 -7.35 -7.26
C HIS A 120 0.89 -7.09 -6.99
N VAL A 121 0.31 -7.87 -6.10
CA VAL A 121 -1.06 -7.66 -5.63
C VAL A 121 -1.04 -6.95 -4.30
N VAL A 122 -1.78 -5.86 -4.24
CA VAL A 122 -2.01 -5.08 -3.01
C VAL A 122 -3.50 -5.07 -2.73
N LEU A 123 -3.85 -5.36 -1.50
CA LEU A 123 -5.24 -5.35 -1.05
C LEU A 123 -5.37 -4.72 0.34
N THR A 124 -6.58 -4.32 0.68
CA THR A 124 -6.92 -3.86 2.03
C THR A 124 -7.71 -4.96 2.73
N ALA A 125 -7.27 -5.33 3.94
CA ALA A 125 -7.97 -6.24 4.82
C ALA A 125 -8.35 -5.54 6.13
N SER A 126 -9.43 -5.97 6.76
CA SER A 126 -9.74 -5.62 8.15
C SER A 126 -8.95 -6.58 9.06
N VAL A 127 -8.08 -6.04 9.88
CA VAL A 127 -7.32 -6.79 10.88
C VAL A 127 -7.78 -6.36 12.26
N ASN A 128 -8.33 -7.28 13.04
CA ASN A 128 -8.92 -6.99 14.36
C ASN A 128 -9.95 -5.85 14.33
N GLY A 129 -10.58 -5.58 13.18
CA GLY A 129 -11.54 -4.51 12.97
C GLY A 129 -10.96 -3.21 12.37
N ALA A 130 -9.64 -3.07 12.26
CA ALA A 130 -9.00 -1.90 11.65
C ALA A 130 -8.48 -2.21 10.23
N PRO A 131 -8.55 -1.26 9.27
CA PRO A 131 -8.08 -1.48 7.92
C PRO A 131 -6.55 -1.48 7.87
N VAL A 132 -5.98 -2.49 7.23
CA VAL A 132 -4.55 -2.61 6.94
C VAL A 132 -4.37 -2.88 5.46
N ARG A 133 -3.43 -2.18 4.84
CA ARG A 133 -3.06 -2.39 3.45
C ARG A 133 -1.88 -3.34 3.37
N PHE A 134 -2.08 -4.45 2.67
CA PHE A 134 -1.11 -5.52 2.53
C PHE A 134 -0.55 -5.62 1.10
N LEU A 135 0.74 -5.88 1.00
CA LEU A 135 1.32 -6.55 -0.14
C LEU A 135 1.13 -8.06 0.04
N VAL A 136 0.56 -8.75 -0.93
CA VAL A 136 0.51 -10.22 -0.92
C VAL A 136 1.90 -10.73 -1.28
N ASP A 137 2.51 -11.48 -0.36
CA ASP A 137 3.89 -11.94 -0.46
C ASP A 137 4.01 -13.43 -0.13
N THR A 138 4.14 -14.26 -1.17
CA THR A 138 4.35 -15.72 -1.01
C THR A 138 5.75 -16.07 -0.51
N GLY A 139 6.69 -15.13 -0.54
CA GLY A 139 8.04 -15.28 0.04
C GLY A 139 8.07 -15.06 1.55
N ALA A 140 7.06 -14.40 2.11
CA ALA A 140 6.94 -14.21 3.55
C ALA A 140 6.29 -15.44 4.20
N SER A 141 7.00 -16.11 5.13
CA SER A 141 6.46 -17.28 5.84
C SER A 141 5.26 -16.95 6.73
N THR A 142 5.20 -15.73 7.27
CA THR A 142 4.12 -15.26 8.15
C THR A 142 3.59 -13.92 7.68
N VAL A 143 2.39 -13.57 8.11
CA VAL A 143 1.91 -12.19 8.02
C VAL A 143 2.86 -11.30 8.81
N ALA A 144 3.30 -10.19 8.21
CA ALA A 144 4.18 -9.24 8.87
C ALA A 144 3.51 -7.86 8.91
N LEU A 145 3.35 -7.31 10.10
CA LEU A 145 2.85 -5.96 10.29
C LEU A 145 3.99 -4.97 10.46
N SER A 146 3.87 -3.82 9.81
CA SER A 146 4.68 -2.65 10.16
C SER A 146 4.33 -2.18 11.58
N ALA A 147 5.23 -1.45 12.23
CA ALA A 147 4.95 -0.88 13.55
C ALA A 147 3.74 0.08 13.53
N ALA A 148 3.53 0.79 12.43
CA ALA A 148 2.39 1.69 12.26
C ALA A 148 1.06 0.92 12.17
N ASP A 149 1.02 -0.13 11.33
CA ASP A 149 -0.18 -0.95 11.18
C ASP A 149 -0.46 -1.78 12.45
N ALA A 150 0.58 -2.25 13.16
CA ALA A 150 0.42 -2.90 14.46
C ALA A 150 -0.30 -2.00 15.46
N ARG A 151 0.09 -0.73 15.58
CA ARG A 151 -0.63 0.25 16.43
C ARG A 151 -2.07 0.44 16.00
N ALA A 152 -2.32 0.56 14.69
CA ALA A 152 -3.67 0.75 14.15
C ALA A 152 -4.61 -0.41 14.50
N VAL A 153 -4.11 -1.65 14.57
CA VAL A 153 -4.88 -2.85 14.92
C VAL A 153 -4.92 -3.14 16.43
N GLY A 154 -4.47 -2.20 17.27
CA GLY A 154 -4.51 -2.29 18.72
C GLY A 154 -3.34 -3.05 19.37
N VAL A 155 -2.29 -3.34 18.62
CA VAL A 155 -1.04 -3.91 19.15
C VAL A 155 -0.08 -2.77 19.47
N ASN A 156 0.45 -2.74 20.72
CA ASN A 156 1.46 -1.76 21.13
C ASN A 156 2.87 -2.29 20.86
N PRO A 157 3.58 -1.84 19.81
CA PRO A 157 4.92 -2.36 19.49
C PRO A 157 5.95 -2.12 20.60
N SER A 158 5.80 -1.06 21.42
CA SER A 158 6.71 -0.76 22.52
C SER A 158 6.59 -1.74 23.71
N ALA A 159 5.49 -2.50 23.78
CA ALA A 159 5.29 -3.53 24.78
C ALA A 159 5.68 -4.93 24.29
N LEU A 160 6.10 -5.06 23.04
CA LEU A 160 6.46 -6.36 22.45
C LEU A 160 7.93 -6.70 22.69
N VAL A 161 8.20 -7.99 22.79
CA VAL A 161 9.57 -8.53 22.86
C VAL A 161 10.01 -8.96 21.48
N PHE A 162 10.99 -8.27 20.90
CA PHE A 162 11.57 -8.57 19.60
C PHE A 162 12.70 -9.59 19.76
N ASP A 163 12.37 -10.83 20.13
CA ASP A 163 13.31 -11.90 20.46
C ASP A 163 13.49 -12.92 19.31
N ARG A 164 12.66 -12.84 18.28
CA ARG A 164 12.77 -13.72 17.10
C ARG A 164 13.56 -13.04 16.01
N THR A 165 14.30 -13.85 15.27
CA THR A 165 15.04 -13.40 14.08
C THR A 165 14.41 -14.04 12.84
N THR A 166 14.19 -13.26 11.81
CA THR A 166 13.78 -13.75 10.50
C THR A 166 14.73 -13.28 9.42
N THR A 167 14.85 -14.06 8.36
CA THR A 167 15.64 -13.68 7.17
C THR A 167 14.73 -12.94 6.19
N THR A 168 15.18 -11.81 5.72
CA THR A 168 14.53 -11.02 4.67
C THR A 168 15.49 -10.81 3.51
N ALA A 169 15.02 -10.27 2.40
CA ALA A 169 15.87 -9.86 1.28
C ALA A 169 16.97 -8.88 1.71
N ASN A 170 16.75 -8.11 2.78
CA ASN A 170 17.71 -7.13 3.32
C ASN A 170 18.57 -7.69 4.46
N GLY A 171 18.55 -9.01 4.69
CA GLY A 171 19.30 -9.67 5.75
C GLY A 171 18.45 -10.09 6.95
N LEU A 172 19.11 -10.34 8.09
CA LEU A 172 18.48 -10.76 9.32
C LEU A 172 17.84 -9.56 10.03
N VAL A 173 16.57 -9.68 10.39
CA VAL A 173 15.82 -8.68 11.16
C VAL A 173 15.22 -9.29 12.40
N ARG A 174 15.10 -8.48 13.47
CA ARG A 174 14.43 -8.89 14.72
C ARG A 174 12.95 -8.56 14.63
N VAL A 175 12.12 -9.52 14.97
CA VAL A 175 10.65 -9.40 14.93
C VAL A 175 10.04 -9.87 16.24
N ALA A 176 8.85 -9.37 16.53
CA ALA A 176 8.05 -9.81 17.68
C ALA A 176 6.89 -10.68 17.20
N PRO A 177 6.78 -11.95 17.65
CA PRO A 177 5.66 -12.80 17.29
C PRO A 177 4.37 -12.34 17.97
N ILE A 178 3.27 -12.37 17.21
CA ILE A 178 1.92 -12.07 17.69
C ILE A 178 0.92 -13.03 17.06
N ILE A 179 -0.30 -13.05 17.59
CA ILE A 179 -1.45 -13.70 16.96
C ILE A 179 -2.49 -12.63 16.69
N LEU A 180 -2.87 -12.49 15.43
CA LEU A 180 -3.98 -11.64 15.02
C LEU A 180 -5.27 -12.40 15.23
N ARG A 181 -6.23 -11.78 15.92
CA ARG A 181 -7.52 -12.40 16.24
C ARG A 181 -8.28 -12.73 14.96
N GLU A 182 -8.30 -11.81 14.00
CA GLU A 182 -9.00 -11.97 12.73
C GLU A 182 -8.29 -11.17 11.63
N ILE A 183 -8.23 -11.75 10.43
CA ILE A 183 -7.98 -11.04 9.17
C ILE A 183 -9.18 -11.30 8.28
N ARG A 184 -9.86 -10.22 7.85
CA ARG A 184 -11.03 -10.29 6.98
C ARG A 184 -10.80 -9.53 5.69
N ILE A 185 -11.06 -10.20 4.58
CA ILE A 185 -10.99 -9.66 3.22
C ILE A 185 -12.37 -9.89 2.59
N GLU A 186 -13.19 -8.86 2.52
CA GLU A 186 -14.60 -8.94 2.11
C GLU A 186 -15.36 -10.02 2.92
N GLN A 187 -15.79 -11.13 2.28
CA GLN A 187 -16.50 -12.24 2.93
C GLN A 187 -15.56 -13.31 3.50
N LEU A 188 -14.29 -13.30 3.10
CA LEU A 188 -13.29 -14.21 3.62
C LEU A 188 -12.82 -13.75 5.00
N SER A 189 -13.00 -14.58 6.03
CA SER A 189 -12.50 -14.32 7.38
C SER A 189 -11.67 -15.49 7.87
N ILE A 190 -10.48 -15.20 8.39
CA ILE A 190 -9.57 -16.16 8.98
C ILE A 190 -9.17 -15.69 10.37
N GLU A 191 -9.42 -16.53 11.36
CA GLU A 191 -9.14 -16.23 12.76
C GLU A 191 -7.79 -16.81 13.22
N ASN A 192 -7.26 -16.25 14.33
CA ASN A 192 -6.06 -16.72 15.01
C ASN A 192 -4.86 -16.87 14.06
N VAL A 193 -4.59 -15.83 13.28
CA VAL A 193 -3.52 -15.84 12.28
C VAL A 193 -2.18 -15.54 12.95
N PRO A 194 -1.18 -16.47 12.89
CA PRO A 194 0.18 -16.17 13.34
C PRO A 194 0.78 -15.06 12.48
N ALA A 195 1.34 -14.06 13.17
CA ALA A 195 1.96 -12.92 12.54
C ALA A 195 3.20 -12.46 13.31
N VAL A 196 3.94 -11.56 12.73
CA VAL A 196 5.04 -10.87 13.40
C VAL A 196 4.88 -9.36 13.24
N VAL A 197 5.42 -8.60 14.20
CA VAL A 197 5.65 -7.17 14.03
C VAL A 197 7.13 -6.99 13.69
N ASP A 198 7.40 -6.32 12.60
CA ASP A 198 8.74 -5.86 12.23
C ASP A 198 8.77 -4.34 12.33
N ALA A 199 9.58 -3.83 13.27
CA ALA A 199 9.68 -2.39 13.53
C ALA A 199 10.26 -1.59 12.35
N ASN A 200 11.03 -2.25 11.48
CA ASN A 200 11.68 -1.64 10.33
C ASN A 200 10.91 -1.84 9.01
N LEU A 201 9.79 -2.56 9.06
CA LEU A 201 8.98 -2.82 7.87
C LEU A 201 8.12 -1.60 7.51
N ASN A 202 8.26 -1.11 6.30
CA ASN A 202 7.59 0.09 5.82
C ASN A 202 6.21 -0.16 5.17
N GLY A 203 5.73 -1.40 5.20
CA GLY A 203 4.41 -1.81 4.71
C GLY A 203 4.15 -3.25 5.05
N SER A 204 2.91 -3.57 5.43
CA SER A 204 2.55 -4.90 5.91
C SER A 204 2.49 -5.92 4.77
N LEU A 205 2.88 -7.16 5.08
CA LEU A 205 2.91 -8.29 4.15
C LEU A 205 1.85 -9.32 4.53
N LEU A 206 1.06 -9.78 3.56
CA LEU A 206 0.13 -10.88 3.70
C LEU A 206 0.85 -12.17 3.28
N GLY A 207 1.45 -12.86 4.25
CA GLY A 207 2.31 -14.01 4.02
C GLY A 207 1.60 -15.36 4.13
N MET A 208 2.41 -16.42 4.09
CA MET A 208 1.95 -17.81 4.01
C MET A 208 1.14 -18.27 5.21
N SER A 209 1.31 -17.71 6.41
CA SER A 209 0.47 -18.04 7.58
C SER A 209 -1.01 -17.74 7.39
N PHE A 210 -1.35 -16.83 6.45
CA PHE A 210 -2.71 -16.57 5.99
C PHE A 210 -3.02 -17.40 4.72
N LEU A 211 -2.16 -17.32 3.71
CA LEU A 211 -2.43 -17.88 2.38
C LEU A 211 -2.65 -19.41 2.39
N THR A 212 -1.93 -20.14 3.22
CA THR A 212 -2.08 -21.61 3.35
C THR A 212 -3.37 -22.05 4.03
N ARG A 213 -4.13 -21.14 4.61
CA ARG A 213 -5.45 -21.44 5.19
C ARG A 213 -6.58 -21.36 4.19
N LEU A 214 -6.29 -20.87 2.98
CA LEU A 214 -7.22 -20.88 1.86
C LEU A 214 -7.29 -22.29 1.25
N LYS A 215 -8.40 -22.60 0.62
CA LYS A 215 -8.52 -23.81 -0.21
C LYS A 215 -7.51 -23.77 -1.34
N SER A 216 -7.36 -22.62 -1.99
CA SER A 216 -6.30 -22.34 -2.96
C SER A 216 -6.06 -20.83 -3.09
N PHE A 217 -4.86 -20.48 -3.52
CA PHE A 217 -4.54 -19.18 -4.05
C PHE A 217 -3.72 -19.39 -5.34
N GLU A 218 -4.08 -18.66 -6.40
CA GLU A 218 -3.47 -18.84 -7.72
C GLU A 218 -3.18 -17.48 -8.35
N MET A 219 -1.97 -17.30 -8.85
CA MET A 219 -1.61 -16.16 -9.69
C MET A 219 -1.63 -16.58 -11.15
N ARG A 220 -2.55 -16.02 -11.93
CA ARG A 220 -2.68 -16.32 -13.35
C ARG A 220 -3.05 -15.08 -14.16
N GLU A 221 -2.36 -14.86 -15.27
CA GLU A 221 -2.66 -13.75 -16.21
C GLU A 221 -2.73 -12.37 -15.51
N GLY A 222 -1.85 -12.15 -14.52
CA GLY A 222 -1.82 -10.90 -13.77
C GLY A 222 -2.98 -10.74 -12.78
N ALA A 223 -3.68 -11.81 -12.45
CA ALA A 223 -4.71 -11.82 -11.43
C ALA A 223 -4.41 -12.86 -10.34
N LEU A 224 -4.59 -12.48 -9.08
CA LEU A 224 -4.55 -13.37 -7.92
C LEU A 224 -5.97 -13.76 -7.57
N THR A 225 -6.25 -15.05 -7.54
CA THR A 225 -7.53 -15.63 -7.10
C THR A 225 -7.36 -16.32 -5.77
N PHE A 226 -8.15 -15.93 -4.79
CA PHE A 226 -8.34 -16.66 -3.53
C PHE A 226 -9.58 -17.54 -3.63
N SER A 227 -9.51 -18.78 -3.13
CA SER A 227 -10.66 -19.69 -3.04
C SER A 227 -10.74 -20.28 -1.63
N TRP A 228 -11.96 -20.37 -1.02
CA TRP A 228 -12.20 -20.90 0.32
C TRP A 228 -13.55 -21.57 0.49
#